data_c1d78456a28d928819e6b67ebda220fb
#
_entry.id   c1d78456a28d928819e6b67ebda220fb
#
_cell.length_a   1.000
_cell.length_b   1.000
_cell.length_c   1.000
_cell.angle_alpha   90.00
_cell.angle_beta   90.00
_cell.angle_gamma   90.00
#
_symmetry.space_group_name_H-M   'P 1'
#
loop_
_entity.id
_entity.type
_entity.pdbx_description
1 polymer ?
#
loop_
_entity_poly.entity_id
_entity_poly.type
_entity_poly.pdbx_seq_one_letter_code
_entity_poly.pdbx_strand_id
1 'polypeptide(L)'
;MKNFFTFLSILIISLTVYVSFNDLIPSSEKSLDKYDFSIENALDHLRIISKKPHYTGSEYHSVVRDYILNELKNMGLETEIQNQVVTRFCCVGTNTSNIIGTIKGSSNGKSLVLLTHYDSRHHASFGASDAGSGVVTILEGVRAFLSKNTIPINDIHLVFTDAEEIGLLGAQAFVKNHSLVDNIGLVLNFEARGSGGPSYMLMETNGKNGVLISEFINAEPGFPAANSLMYSIYKMLPNDTDLTVFREQANINGFNFAFIGDHFDYHTSLDSFERLDRNTLIHQADYIMSMLNHFSKINLSNLDSENDYVYLNFPILKMLFTIHTHGYIRS
;
A
#
# COMPACT_ATOMS: atom_id res chain seq x y z
N MET A 1 38.36 32.85 13.27
CA MET A 1 37.11 32.86 12.48
C MET A 1 37.01 31.66 11.54
N LYS A 2 37.95 31.37 10.64
CA LYS A 2 37.86 30.23 9.69
C LYS A 2 37.59 28.89 10.38
N ASN A 3 38.33 28.54 11.43
CA ASN A 3 38.16 27.31 12.18
C ASN A 3 36.79 27.22 12.90
N PHE A 4 36.24 28.35 13.34
CA PHE A 4 34.92 28.41 13.93
C PHE A 4 33.82 28.08 12.91
N PHE A 5 33.88 28.68 11.72
CA PHE A 5 32.91 28.35 10.67
C PHE A 5 33.01 26.91 10.18
N THR A 6 34.25 26.39 10.07
CA THR A 6 34.44 24.95 9.74
C THR A 6 33.83 24.04 10.79
N PHE A 7 34.10 24.32 12.08
CA PHE A 7 33.48 23.55 13.16
C PHE A 7 31.96 23.61 13.14
N LEU A 8 31.40 24.83 12.98
CA LEU A 8 29.95 25.02 12.90
C LEU A 8 29.33 24.26 11.71
N SER A 9 29.97 24.29 10.56
CA SER A 9 29.51 23.55 9.37
C SER A 9 29.52 22.03 9.59
N ILE A 10 30.58 21.49 10.19
CA ILE A 10 30.65 20.07 10.54
C ILE A 10 29.56 19.71 11.54
N LEU A 11 29.32 20.53 12.55
CA LEU A 11 28.28 20.31 13.55
C LEU A 11 26.88 20.30 12.90
N ILE A 12 26.59 21.25 12.03
CA ILE A 12 25.31 21.33 11.30
C ILE A 12 25.12 20.08 10.42
N ILE A 13 26.14 19.71 9.65
CA ILE A 13 26.08 18.52 8.79
C ILE A 13 25.85 17.26 9.64
N SER A 14 26.62 17.10 10.72
CA SER A 14 26.49 15.94 11.62
C SER A 14 25.11 15.87 12.27
N LEU A 15 24.56 17.01 12.69
CA LEU A 15 23.21 17.11 13.26
C LEU A 15 22.14 16.78 12.20
N THR A 16 22.27 17.31 11.00
CA THR A 16 21.35 17.02 9.89
C THR A 16 21.37 15.53 9.55
N VAL A 17 22.55 14.92 9.44
CA VAL A 17 22.69 13.49 9.20
C VAL A 17 22.04 12.67 10.32
N TYR A 18 22.33 13.01 11.59
CA TYR A 18 21.76 12.33 12.76
C TYR A 18 20.23 12.40 12.76
N VAL A 19 19.67 13.59 12.53
CA VAL A 19 18.20 13.76 12.48
C VAL A 19 17.60 13.00 11.31
N SER A 20 18.24 13.05 10.13
CA SER A 20 17.76 12.32 8.96
C SER A 20 17.76 10.80 9.17
N PHE A 21 18.74 10.26 9.89
CA PHE A 21 18.73 8.83 10.24
C PHE A 21 17.61 8.47 11.21
N ASN A 22 17.33 9.33 12.20
CA ASN A 22 16.21 9.11 13.12
C ASN A 22 14.85 9.24 12.43
N ASP A 23 14.74 10.11 11.42
CA ASP A 23 13.52 10.25 10.62
C ASP A 23 13.27 9.07 9.66
N LEU A 24 14.25 8.18 9.45
CA LEU A 24 14.05 6.91 8.73
C LEU A 24 13.29 5.86 9.54
N ILE A 25 13.13 6.09 10.84
CA ILE A 25 12.36 5.20 11.72
C ILE A 25 10.90 5.65 11.65
N PRO A 26 9.97 4.81 11.16
CA PRO A 26 8.56 5.13 11.12
C PRO A 26 8.03 5.52 12.51
N SER A 27 7.05 6.40 12.51
CA SER A 27 6.52 7.00 13.71
C SER A 27 5.91 5.99 14.70
N SER A 28 5.81 6.40 15.96
CA SER A 28 5.26 5.63 17.05
C SER A 28 3.73 5.45 16.93
N GLU A 29 3.17 4.49 17.68
CA GLU A 29 1.72 4.22 17.83
C GLU A 29 0.85 5.47 18.04
N LYS A 30 1.42 6.55 18.57
CA LYS A 30 0.73 7.83 18.77
C LYS A 30 0.11 8.43 17.50
N SER A 31 0.61 8.08 16.32
CA SER A 31 -0.01 8.51 15.06
C SER A 31 -1.38 7.88 14.85
N LEU A 32 -1.64 6.74 15.50
CA LEU A 32 -2.88 5.98 15.41
C LEU A 32 -3.89 6.34 16.52
N ASP A 33 -3.52 7.12 17.54
CA ASP A 33 -4.40 7.48 18.66
C ASP A 33 -5.73 8.15 18.23
N LYS A 34 -5.71 8.80 17.08
CA LYS A 34 -6.90 9.44 16.46
C LYS A 34 -7.81 8.45 15.73
N TYR A 35 -7.36 7.20 15.56
CA TYR A 35 -8.07 6.14 14.87
C TYR A 35 -8.37 4.98 15.82
N ASP A 36 -9.34 4.15 15.49
CA ASP A 36 -9.66 2.92 16.22
C ASP A 36 -8.87 1.71 15.68
N PHE A 37 -7.70 1.96 15.10
CA PHE A 37 -6.82 0.91 14.58
C PHE A 37 -6.03 0.25 15.72
N SER A 38 -6.10 -1.07 15.82
CA SER A 38 -5.38 -1.86 16.81
C SER A 38 -4.25 -2.66 16.16
N ILE A 39 -3.02 -2.36 16.55
CA ILE A 39 -1.85 -3.15 16.10
C ILE A 39 -1.94 -4.59 16.58
N GLU A 40 -2.46 -4.84 17.78
CA GLU A 40 -2.63 -6.20 18.30
C GLU A 40 -3.61 -7.01 17.46
N ASN A 41 -4.75 -6.45 17.06
CA ASN A 41 -5.69 -7.14 16.15
C ASN A 41 -5.00 -7.46 14.81
N ALA A 42 -4.28 -6.51 14.22
CA ALA A 42 -3.53 -6.73 12.99
C ALA A 42 -2.49 -7.87 13.14
N LEU A 43 -1.79 -7.90 14.27
CA LEU A 43 -0.82 -8.96 14.58
C LEU A 43 -1.51 -10.32 14.82
N ASP A 44 -2.70 -10.36 15.39
CA ASP A 44 -3.46 -11.59 15.56
C ASP A 44 -3.89 -12.18 14.20
N HIS A 45 -4.35 -11.34 13.26
CA HIS A 45 -4.56 -11.75 11.88
C HIS A 45 -3.27 -12.27 11.24
N LEU A 46 -2.16 -11.55 11.42
CA LEU A 46 -0.88 -11.92 10.82
C LEU A 46 -0.36 -13.28 11.32
N ARG A 47 -0.51 -13.59 12.61
CA ARG A 47 -0.14 -14.90 13.18
C ARG A 47 -0.86 -16.06 12.50
N ILE A 48 -2.10 -15.84 12.06
CA ILE A 48 -2.87 -16.85 11.35
C ILE A 48 -2.39 -16.95 9.90
N ILE A 49 -2.29 -15.83 9.20
CA ILE A 49 -1.94 -15.76 7.78
C ILE A 49 -0.54 -16.31 7.53
N SER A 50 0.45 -15.87 8.30
CA SER A 50 1.86 -16.25 8.13
C SER A 50 2.28 -17.48 8.93
N LYS A 51 1.33 -18.32 9.39
CA LYS A 51 1.64 -19.52 10.17
C LYS A 51 2.39 -20.59 9.37
N LYS A 52 2.14 -20.65 8.07
CA LYS A 52 2.80 -21.56 7.12
C LYS A 52 2.96 -20.85 5.77
N PRO A 53 3.92 -21.26 4.93
CA PRO A 53 3.95 -20.86 3.54
C PRO A 53 2.60 -21.13 2.87
N HIS A 54 2.07 -20.13 2.18
CA HIS A 54 0.74 -20.16 1.57
C HIS A 54 0.78 -19.67 0.11
N TYR A 55 1.81 -20.13 -0.62
CA TYR A 55 1.93 -19.87 -2.05
C TYR A 55 0.79 -20.50 -2.85
N THR A 56 0.47 -19.94 -3.99
CA THR A 56 -0.57 -20.45 -4.91
C THR A 56 -0.43 -21.95 -5.13
N GLY A 57 -1.48 -22.71 -4.81
CA GLY A 57 -1.52 -24.16 -4.92
C GLY A 57 -1.02 -24.94 -3.71
N SER A 58 -0.53 -24.28 -2.64
CA SER A 58 -0.24 -24.96 -1.38
C SER A 58 -1.52 -25.28 -0.57
N GLU A 59 -1.43 -26.24 0.34
CA GLU A 59 -2.60 -26.58 1.19
C GLU A 59 -3.03 -25.39 2.08
N TYR A 60 -2.06 -24.61 2.57
CA TYR A 60 -2.36 -23.49 3.47
C TYR A 60 -2.91 -22.27 2.74
N HIS A 61 -2.72 -22.16 1.43
CA HIS A 61 -3.25 -21.08 0.61
C HIS A 61 -4.79 -21.00 0.69
N SER A 62 -5.49 -22.13 0.59
CA SER A 62 -6.95 -22.14 0.73
C SER A 62 -7.41 -21.77 2.15
N VAL A 63 -6.62 -22.11 3.18
CA VAL A 63 -6.92 -21.73 4.57
C VAL A 63 -6.84 -20.21 4.73
N VAL A 64 -5.81 -19.57 4.16
CA VAL A 64 -5.64 -18.10 4.19
C VAL A 64 -6.77 -17.42 3.42
N ARG A 65 -7.08 -17.90 2.20
CA ARG A 65 -8.21 -17.38 1.41
C ARG A 65 -9.52 -17.41 2.20
N ASP A 66 -9.85 -18.57 2.76
CA ASP A 66 -11.11 -18.77 3.48
C ASP A 66 -11.14 -17.94 4.79
N TYR A 67 -9.99 -17.77 5.43
CA TYR A 67 -9.83 -16.89 6.58
C TYR A 67 -10.16 -15.44 6.24
N ILE A 68 -9.52 -14.88 5.20
CA ILE A 68 -9.78 -13.49 4.75
C ILE A 68 -11.26 -13.32 4.39
N LEU A 69 -11.83 -14.25 3.61
CA LEU A 69 -13.23 -14.20 3.22
C LEU A 69 -14.17 -14.18 4.45
N ASN A 70 -13.85 -14.97 5.46
CA ASN A 70 -14.66 -15.01 6.69
C ASN A 70 -14.55 -13.72 7.49
N GLU A 71 -13.36 -13.11 7.59
CA GLU A 71 -13.19 -11.82 8.26
C GLU A 71 -14.01 -10.72 7.56
N LEU A 72 -14.01 -10.68 6.23
CA LEU A 72 -14.86 -9.73 5.49
C LEU A 72 -16.36 -9.94 5.76
N LYS A 73 -16.81 -11.19 5.81
CA LYS A 73 -18.21 -11.53 6.15
C LYS A 73 -18.55 -11.16 7.60
N ASN A 74 -17.62 -11.38 8.54
CA ASN A 74 -17.80 -11.00 9.94
C ASN A 74 -17.95 -9.49 10.11
N MET A 75 -17.30 -8.69 9.25
CA MET A 75 -17.48 -7.24 9.18
C MET A 75 -18.79 -6.81 8.50
N GLY A 76 -19.58 -7.76 7.98
CA GLY A 76 -20.86 -7.48 7.29
C GLY A 76 -20.72 -7.00 5.85
N LEU A 77 -19.59 -7.21 5.21
CA LEU A 77 -19.35 -6.79 3.82
C LEU A 77 -20.04 -7.72 2.81
N GLU A 78 -20.46 -7.16 1.69
CA GLU A 78 -20.78 -7.95 0.50
C GLU A 78 -19.48 -8.58 -0.01
N THR A 79 -19.46 -9.89 -0.20
CA THR A 79 -18.24 -10.61 -0.58
C THR A 79 -18.42 -11.46 -1.83
N GLU A 80 -17.37 -11.52 -2.64
CA GLU A 80 -17.29 -12.33 -3.86
C GLU A 80 -15.93 -13.04 -3.93
N ILE A 81 -15.88 -14.21 -4.56
CA ILE A 81 -14.65 -14.86 -5.03
C ILE A 81 -14.68 -14.91 -6.54
N GLN A 82 -13.75 -14.19 -7.18
CA GLN A 82 -13.52 -14.29 -8.61
C GLN A 82 -12.58 -15.45 -8.90
N ASN A 83 -13.12 -16.54 -9.45
CA ASN A 83 -12.32 -17.67 -9.94
C ASN A 83 -12.06 -17.53 -11.44
N GLN A 84 -10.78 -17.55 -11.83
CA GLN A 84 -10.39 -17.37 -13.23
C GLN A 84 -9.14 -18.18 -13.57
N VAL A 85 -9.20 -18.93 -14.67
CA VAL A 85 -8.00 -19.54 -15.25
C VAL A 85 -7.23 -18.46 -16.01
N VAL A 86 -6.00 -18.22 -15.61
CA VAL A 86 -5.11 -17.21 -16.22
C VAL A 86 -3.79 -17.85 -16.62
N THR A 87 -3.28 -17.40 -17.75
CA THR A 87 -1.97 -17.84 -18.26
C THR A 87 -1.10 -16.63 -18.56
N ARG A 88 0.18 -16.72 -18.20
CA ARG A 88 1.22 -15.73 -18.55
C ARG A 88 2.31 -16.41 -19.37
N PHE A 89 2.60 -15.85 -20.54
CA PHE A 89 3.53 -16.46 -21.52
C PHE A 89 3.12 -17.90 -21.90
N CYS A 90 4.08 -18.70 -22.36
CA CYS A 90 3.80 -20.09 -22.77
C CYS A 90 3.79 -21.11 -21.62
N CYS A 91 4.16 -20.74 -20.38
CA CYS A 91 4.60 -21.73 -19.38
C CYS A 91 4.05 -21.55 -17.97
N VAL A 92 3.36 -20.45 -17.68
CA VAL A 92 2.78 -20.21 -16.36
C VAL A 92 1.28 -20.05 -16.48
N GLY A 93 0.54 -20.84 -15.73
CA GLY A 93 -0.92 -20.76 -15.69
C GLY A 93 -1.45 -21.37 -14.41
N THR A 94 -2.47 -20.74 -13.87
CA THR A 94 -3.17 -21.24 -12.67
C THR A 94 -4.63 -20.85 -12.68
N ASN A 95 -5.41 -21.46 -11.80
CA ASN A 95 -6.73 -20.95 -11.45
C ASN A 95 -6.55 -19.99 -10.26
N THR A 96 -6.77 -18.71 -10.48
CA THR A 96 -6.71 -17.68 -9.44
C THR A 96 -8.04 -17.56 -8.72
N SER A 97 -8.01 -17.20 -7.45
CA SER A 97 -9.18 -17.02 -6.58
C SER A 97 -9.09 -15.67 -5.87
N ASN A 98 -9.32 -14.57 -6.57
CA ASN A 98 -9.33 -13.24 -5.96
C ASN A 98 -10.51 -13.10 -5.01
N ILE A 99 -10.28 -12.49 -3.85
CA ILE A 99 -11.32 -12.21 -2.85
C ILE A 99 -11.69 -10.74 -2.96
N ILE A 100 -12.97 -10.46 -3.10
CA ILE A 100 -13.49 -9.09 -3.19
C ILE A 100 -14.46 -8.85 -2.03
N GLY A 101 -14.26 -7.75 -1.30
CA GLY A 101 -15.21 -7.23 -0.32
C GLY A 101 -15.69 -5.84 -0.74
N THR A 102 -16.95 -5.50 -0.48
CA THR A 102 -17.48 -4.18 -0.87
C THR A 102 -18.17 -3.49 0.31
N ILE A 103 -17.76 -2.24 0.55
CA ILE A 103 -18.46 -1.26 1.37
C ILE A 103 -19.22 -0.33 0.44
N LYS A 104 -20.54 -0.31 0.54
CA LYS A 104 -21.36 0.56 -0.29
C LYS A 104 -21.25 2.02 0.14
N GLY A 105 -21.02 2.88 -0.84
CA GLY A 105 -21.07 4.32 -0.69
C GLY A 105 -22.47 4.91 -0.85
N SER A 106 -22.59 6.19 -0.60
CA SER A 106 -23.84 6.95 -0.73
C SER A 106 -24.08 7.51 -2.14
N SER A 107 -23.09 7.44 -3.04
CA SER A 107 -23.18 7.93 -4.43
C SER A 107 -22.81 6.85 -5.44
N ASN A 108 -23.18 7.08 -6.71
CA ASN A 108 -22.83 6.21 -7.83
C ASN A 108 -21.57 6.73 -8.58
N GLY A 109 -20.66 7.40 -7.87
CA GLY A 109 -19.41 7.90 -8.43
C GLY A 109 -18.36 6.80 -8.64
N LYS A 110 -17.14 7.20 -9.00
CA LYS A 110 -16.00 6.30 -9.10
C LYS A 110 -15.66 5.72 -7.74
N SER A 111 -15.23 4.46 -7.69
CA SER A 111 -14.91 3.72 -6.47
C SER A 111 -13.43 3.81 -6.07
N LEU A 112 -13.17 3.58 -4.80
CA LEU A 112 -11.84 3.37 -4.24
C LEU A 112 -11.55 1.88 -4.14
N VAL A 113 -10.34 1.45 -4.50
CA VAL A 113 -9.86 0.08 -4.29
C VAL A 113 -8.76 0.07 -3.25
N LEU A 114 -8.86 -0.82 -2.26
CA LEU A 114 -7.80 -1.24 -1.37
C LEU A 114 -7.26 -2.57 -1.90
N LEU A 115 -6.02 -2.58 -2.30
CA LEU A 115 -5.39 -3.70 -3.03
C LEU A 115 -4.23 -4.28 -2.24
N THR A 116 -4.10 -5.59 -2.25
CA THR A 116 -2.92 -6.36 -1.83
C THR A 116 -3.06 -7.79 -2.33
N HIS A 117 -1.97 -8.54 -2.41
CA HIS A 117 -2.07 -9.97 -2.66
C HIS A 117 -2.06 -10.79 -1.37
N TYR A 118 -2.50 -12.05 -1.45
CA TYR A 118 -2.55 -12.93 -0.28
C TYR A 118 -1.77 -14.23 -0.44
N ASP A 119 -1.18 -14.49 -1.60
CA ASP A 119 -0.26 -15.61 -1.80
C ASP A 119 1.15 -15.23 -1.35
N SER A 120 1.89 -16.17 -0.77
CA SER A 120 3.29 -16.00 -0.42
C SER A 120 4.21 -16.50 -1.52
N ARG A 121 5.48 -16.06 -1.50
CA ARG A 121 6.50 -16.58 -2.42
C ARG A 121 6.70 -18.08 -2.24
N HIS A 122 6.99 -18.77 -3.38
CA HIS A 122 7.17 -20.21 -3.43
C HIS A 122 8.21 -20.75 -2.45
N HIS A 123 7.89 -21.87 -1.93
CA HIS A 123 8.60 -22.85 -1.13
C HIS A 123 8.75 -22.52 0.34
N ALA A 124 9.41 -21.45 0.73
CA ALA A 124 9.80 -21.28 2.12
C ALA A 124 9.34 -19.96 2.77
N SER A 125 8.90 -18.96 2.00
CA SER A 125 8.41 -17.70 2.55
C SER A 125 7.10 -17.91 3.30
N PHE A 126 7.03 -17.38 4.52
CA PHE A 126 5.80 -17.33 5.29
C PHE A 126 4.89 -16.18 4.87
N GLY A 127 5.37 -15.25 4.01
CA GLY A 127 4.60 -14.12 3.51
C GLY A 127 4.09 -13.20 4.61
N ALA A 128 4.85 -13.01 5.68
CA ALA A 128 4.42 -12.14 6.78
C ALA A 128 4.48 -10.66 6.39
N SER A 129 5.52 -10.28 5.67
CA SER A 129 5.66 -8.94 5.13
C SER A 129 5.01 -8.86 3.76
N ASP A 130 5.35 -9.78 2.87
CA ASP A 130 5.03 -9.83 1.45
C ASP A 130 3.96 -10.91 1.14
N ALA A 131 2.64 -10.57 1.05
CA ALA A 131 2.08 -9.28 1.48
C ALA A 131 1.11 -9.43 2.66
N GLY A 132 1.41 -10.32 3.61
CA GLY A 132 0.62 -10.50 4.84
C GLY A 132 0.44 -9.17 5.59
N SER A 133 1.47 -8.30 5.61
CA SER A 133 1.36 -6.95 6.17
C SER A 133 0.28 -6.11 5.50
N GLY A 134 0.17 -6.18 4.18
CA GLY A 134 -0.88 -5.51 3.40
C GLY A 134 -2.27 -6.05 3.74
N VAL A 135 -2.39 -7.39 3.81
CA VAL A 135 -3.66 -8.04 4.18
C VAL A 135 -4.16 -7.57 5.53
N VAL A 136 -3.32 -7.60 6.57
CA VAL A 136 -3.77 -7.22 7.92
C VAL A 136 -3.97 -5.71 8.06
N THR A 137 -3.21 -4.91 7.32
CA THR A 137 -3.41 -3.46 7.24
C THR A 137 -4.79 -3.13 6.67
N ILE A 138 -5.22 -3.82 5.62
CA ILE A 138 -6.55 -3.62 5.02
C ILE A 138 -7.65 -4.13 5.96
N LEU A 139 -7.52 -5.34 6.51
CA LEU A 139 -8.53 -5.92 7.40
C LEU A 139 -8.79 -5.03 8.62
N GLU A 140 -7.74 -4.67 9.35
CA GLU A 140 -7.89 -3.87 10.56
C GLU A 140 -8.20 -2.40 10.25
N GLY A 141 -7.65 -1.85 9.16
CA GLY A 141 -7.98 -0.49 8.70
C GLY A 141 -9.46 -0.34 8.36
N VAL A 142 -10.03 -1.33 7.70
CA VAL A 142 -11.46 -1.34 7.37
C VAL A 142 -12.32 -1.55 8.61
N ARG A 143 -11.95 -2.47 9.51
CA ARG A 143 -12.65 -2.62 10.80
C ARG A 143 -12.69 -1.29 11.56
N ALA A 144 -11.55 -0.61 11.66
CA ALA A 144 -11.43 0.69 12.33
C ALA A 144 -12.20 1.81 11.61
N PHE A 145 -12.29 1.75 10.30
CA PHE A 145 -13.11 2.70 9.52
C PHE A 145 -14.61 2.49 9.77
N LEU A 146 -15.05 1.23 9.75
CA LEU A 146 -16.47 0.86 9.97
C LEU A 146 -16.94 1.13 11.40
N SER A 147 -16.04 1.06 12.41
CA SER A 147 -16.41 1.35 13.82
C SER A 147 -16.96 2.76 14.02
N LYS A 148 -16.62 3.70 13.13
CA LYS A 148 -17.12 5.08 13.17
C LYS A 148 -18.53 5.26 12.61
N ASN A 149 -19.15 4.21 12.07
CA ASN A 149 -20.46 4.25 11.41
C ASN A 149 -20.59 5.36 10.33
N THR A 150 -19.47 5.72 9.70
CA THR A 150 -19.45 6.73 8.64
C THR A 150 -19.74 6.05 7.31
N ILE A 151 -20.76 6.51 6.60
CA ILE A 151 -21.05 6.03 5.24
C ILE A 151 -20.11 6.78 4.28
N PRO A 152 -19.27 6.08 3.50
CA PRO A 152 -18.43 6.73 2.51
C PRO A 152 -19.26 7.31 1.36
N ILE A 153 -18.73 8.30 0.65
CA ILE A 153 -19.36 8.81 -0.57
C ILE A 153 -19.21 7.78 -1.70
N ASN A 154 -18.01 7.26 -1.84
CA ASN A 154 -17.64 6.30 -2.90
C ASN A 154 -17.82 4.86 -2.41
N ASP A 155 -18.17 3.94 -3.31
CA ASP A 155 -17.99 2.51 -3.03
C ASP A 155 -16.51 2.25 -2.73
N ILE A 156 -16.22 1.40 -1.74
CA ILE A 156 -14.86 0.96 -1.41
C ILE A 156 -14.79 -0.54 -1.65
N HIS A 157 -13.93 -0.95 -2.56
CA HIS A 157 -13.69 -2.37 -2.84
C HIS A 157 -12.36 -2.81 -2.23
N LEU A 158 -12.40 -3.86 -1.45
CA LEU A 158 -11.22 -4.56 -0.94
C LEU A 158 -10.92 -5.68 -1.91
N VAL A 159 -9.77 -5.67 -2.55
CA VAL A 159 -9.35 -6.67 -3.52
C VAL A 159 -8.09 -7.34 -3.04
N PHE A 160 -8.22 -8.61 -2.64
CA PHE A 160 -7.10 -9.46 -2.28
C PHE A 160 -6.83 -10.39 -3.46
N THR A 161 -5.76 -10.14 -4.17
CA THR A 161 -5.40 -10.88 -5.38
C THR A 161 -4.66 -12.17 -5.04
N ASP A 162 -4.79 -13.14 -5.92
CA ASP A 162 -4.13 -14.44 -5.88
C ASP A 162 -3.03 -14.50 -6.95
N ALA A 163 -2.01 -15.29 -6.72
CA ALA A 163 -0.98 -15.59 -7.70
C ALA A 163 -0.22 -14.35 -8.22
N GLU A 164 0.00 -13.38 -7.34
CA GLU A 164 0.86 -12.23 -7.61
C GLU A 164 2.29 -12.71 -7.85
N GLU A 165 2.79 -13.53 -6.97
CA GLU A 165 4.15 -14.03 -6.88
C GLU A 165 4.60 -14.90 -8.06
N ILE A 166 3.67 -15.38 -8.84
CA ILE A 166 3.95 -16.14 -10.07
C ILE A 166 3.67 -15.33 -11.34
N GLY A 167 3.41 -14.03 -11.20
CA GLY A 167 3.34 -13.11 -12.33
C GLY A 167 2.12 -12.22 -12.41
N LEU A 168 1.61 -11.71 -11.28
CA LEU A 168 0.49 -10.76 -11.18
C LEU A 168 -0.81 -11.33 -11.78
N LEU A 169 -1.02 -12.65 -11.68
CA LEU A 169 -2.08 -13.33 -12.43
C LEU A 169 -3.47 -12.97 -11.91
N GLY A 170 -3.61 -12.78 -10.60
CA GLY A 170 -4.86 -12.34 -9.99
C GLY A 170 -5.27 -10.95 -10.42
N ALA A 171 -4.33 -9.99 -10.41
CA ALA A 171 -4.59 -8.64 -10.90
C ALA A 171 -4.96 -8.63 -12.38
N GLN A 172 -4.26 -9.43 -13.21
CA GLN A 172 -4.61 -9.57 -14.63
C GLN A 172 -6.01 -10.17 -14.83
N ALA A 173 -6.37 -11.17 -14.02
CA ALA A 173 -7.72 -11.74 -14.02
C ALA A 173 -8.78 -10.69 -13.68
N PHE A 174 -8.52 -9.91 -12.63
CA PHE A 174 -9.43 -8.88 -12.15
C PHE A 174 -9.60 -7.78 -13.19
N VAL A 175 -8.51 -7.16 -13.63
CA VAL A 175 -8.52 -6.04 -14.56
C VAL A 175 -9.16 -6.43 -15.91
N LYS A 176 -8.93 -7.64 -16.37
CA LYS A 176 -9.45 -8.07 -17.68
C LYS A 176 -10.92 -8.47 -17.67
N ASN A 177 -11.41 -9.01 -16.56
CA ASN A 177 -12.69 -9.72 -16.57
C ASN A 177 -13.71 -9.23 -15.53
N HIS A 178 -13.31 -8.40 -14.57
CA HIS A 178 -14.23 -7.98 -13.52
C HIS A 178 -14.95 -6.68 -13.86
N SER A 179 -16.27 -6.64 -13.73
CA SER A 179 -17.09 -5.47 -14.08
C SER A 179 -16.83 -4.22 -13.23
N LEU A 180 -16.29 -4.37 -12.03
CA LEU A 180 -15.95 -3.23 -11.17
C LEU A 180 -14.87 -2.33 -11.78
N VAL A 181 -14.00 -2.85 -12.65
CA VAL A 181 -12.86 -2.14 -13.24
C VAL A 181 -13.27 -0.84 -13.92
N ASP A 182 -14.40 -0.85 -14.65
CA ASP A 182 -14.90 0.32 -15.37
C ASP A 182 -15.26 1.49 -14.43
N ASN A 183 -15.49 1.21 -13.15
CA ASN A 183 -15.90 2.24 -12.19
C ASN A 183 -14.83 2.60 -11.16
N ILE A 184 -13.62 2.05 -11.23
CA ILE A 184 -12.54 2.40 -10.31
C ILE A 184 -12.00 3.80 -10.64
N GLY A 185 -11.82 4.62 -9.61
CA GLY A 185 -11.20 5.95 -9.70
C GLY A 185 -9.78 5.99 -9.15
N LEU A 186 -9.51 5.21 -8.11
CA LEU A 186 -8.20 5.18 -7.44
C LEU A 186 -7.93 3.81 -6.82
N VAL A 187 -6.66 3.40 -6.82
CA VAL A 187 -6.19 2.19 -6.14
C VAL A 187 -5.17 2.55 -5.07
N LEU A 188 -5.32 2.00 -3.88
CA LEU A 188 -4.33 2.04 -2.79
C LEU A 188 -3.78 0.62 -2.61
N ASN A 189 -2.56 0.39 -3.03
CA ASN A 189 -1.89 -0.91 -2.94
C ASN A 189 -0.94 -0.96 -1.74
N PHE A 190 -0.96 -2.04 -0.98
CA PHE A 190 -0.11 -2.26 0.19
C PHE A 190 0.80 -3.44 -0.05
N GLU A 191 2.10 -3.19 -0.02
CA GLU A 191 3.16 -4.07 -0.48
C GLU A 191 4.37 -4.10 0.43
N ALA A 192 5.26 -5.08 0.18
CA ALA A 192 6.55 -5.18 0.84
C ALA A 192 7.64 -5.73 -0.07
N ARG A 193 8.88 -5.30 0.19
CA ARG A 193 10.13 -5.82 -0.38
C ARG A 193 11.20 -6.04 0.67
N GLY A 194 10.80 -6.28 1.87
CA GLY A 194 11.63 -6.48 3.04
C GLY A 194 10.75 -6.70 4.25
N SER A 195 11.31 -6.62 5.45
CA SER A 195 10.57 -6.81 6.69
C SER A 195 10.58 -5.58 7.61
N GLY A 196 11.14 -4.44 7.16
CA GLY A 196 11.30 -3.26 8.00
C GLY A 196 11.46 -1.94 7.24
N GLY A 197 11.72 -0.88 8.00
CA GLY A 197 11.92 0.47 7.50
C GLY A 197 10.63 1.22 7.17
N PRO A 198 10.73 2.46 6.67
CA PRO A 198 9.55 3.22 6.29
C PRO A 198 8.85 2.62 5.08
N SER A 199 7.53 2.64 5.09
CA SER A 199 6.72 2.35 3.90
C SER A 199 6.73 3.58 3.00
N TYR A 200 7.25 3.44 1.79
CA TYR A 200 7.34 4.52 0.82
C TYR A 200 6.07 4.60 -0.02
N MET A 201 5.56 5.80 -0.22
CA MET A 201 4.51 6.04 -1.20
C MET A 201 5.14 6.21 -2.58
N LEU A 202 4.80 5.29 -3.48
CA LEU A 202 5.15 5.31 -4.90
C LEU A 202 3.87 5.59 -5.68
N MET A 203 3.82 6.72 -6.37
CA MET A 203 2.63 7.13 -7.11
C MET A 203 2.66 6.56 -8.52
N GLU A 204 1.76 5.65 -8.84
CA GLU A 204 1.63 5.06 -10.16
C GLU A 204 0.55 5.76 -10.98
N THR A 205 0.97 6.45 -12.04
CA THR A 205 0.09 7.15 -12.98
C THR A 205 0.66 7.14 -14.39
N ASN A 206 -0.20 7.12 -15.40
CA ASN A 206 0.15 7.33 -16.80
C ASN A 206 0.06 8.82 -17.18
N GLY A 207 -0.61 9.62 -16.35
CA GLY A 207 -0.78 11.06 -16.52
C GLY A 207 0.20 11.89 -15.70
N LYS A 208 -0.14 13.16 -15.54
CA LYS A 208 0.57 14.08 -14.66
C LYS A 208 0.08 13.92 -13.21
N ASN A 209 0.96 14.17 -12.25
CA ASN A 209 0.76 13.81 -10.85
C ASN A 209 0.15 14.90 -9.96
N GLY A 210 -0.09 16.11 -10.49
CA GLY A 210 -0.36 17.28 -9.65
C GLY A 210 -1.58 17.15 -8.73
N VAL A 211 -2.70 16.59 -9.22
CA VAL A 211 -3.89 16.37 -8.38
C VAL A 211 -3.64 15.25 -7.38
N LEU A 212 -3.06 14.14 -7.82
CA LEU A 212 -2.79 12.99 -6.94
C LEU A 212 -1.90 13.36 -5.76
N ILE A 213 -0.79 14.10 -6.01
CA ILE A 213 0.11 14.50 -4.93
C ILE A 213 -0.54 15.52 -4.00
N SER A 214 -1.38 16.41 -4.52
CA SER A 214 -2.14 17.34 -3.70
C SER A 214 -3.14 16.61 -2.80
N GLU A 215 -3.85 15.62 -3.32
CA GLU A 215 -4.79 14.84 -2.53
C GLU A 215 -4.09 13.91 -1.52
N PHE A 216 -2.90 13.41 -1.83
CA PHE A 216 -2.07 12.70 -0.86
C PHE A 216 -1.65 13.60 0.31
N ILE A 217 -1.26 14.84 0.03
CA ILE A 217 -0.92 15.83 1.06
C ILE A 217 -2.15 16.20 1.88
N ASN A 218 -3.31 16.40 1.23
CA ASN A 218 -4.58 16.71 1.89
C ASN A 218 -5.10 15.58 2.80
N ALA A 219 -4.66 14.34 2.54
CA ALA A 219 -4.97 13.20 3.41
C ALA A 219 -4.20 13.23 4.74
N GLU A 220 -3.19 14.09 4.87
CA GLU A 220 -2.41 14.34 6.09
C GLU A 220 -1.85 13.07 6.76
N PRO A 221 -1.10 12.20 6.03
CA PRO A 221 -0.42 11.09 6.67
C PRO A 221 0.57 11.59 7.72
N GLY A 222 0.64 10.92 8.86
CA GLY A 222 1.46 11.36 9.99
C GLY A 222 2.97 11.31 9.72
N PHE A 223 3.39 10.47 8.78
CA PHE A 223 4.79 10.34 8.35
C PHE A 223 4.86 10.08 6.83
N PRO A 224 4.71 11.11 5.97
CA PRO A 224 4.79 10.92 4.53
C PRO A 224 6.23 10.58 4.09
N ALA A 225 6.47 9.33 3.69
CA ALA A 225 7.74 8.88 3.13
C ALA A 225 7.61 8.77 1.61
N ALA A 226 7.97 9.83 0.88
CA ALA A 226 7.83 9.86 -0.57
C ALA A 226 8.80 10.86 -1.22
N ASN A 227 9.32 10.52 -2.39
CA ASN A 227 9.99 11.48 -3.26
C ASN A 227 9.97 11.02 -4.72
N SER A 228 9.99 11.99 -5.64
CA SER A 228 9.92 11.72 -7.08
C SER A 228 11.10 10.91 -7.61
N LEU A 229 12.28 11.02 -6.98
CA LEU A 229 13.46 10.26 -7.41
C LEU A 229 13.26 8.75 -7.15
N MET A 230 12.70 8.39 -5.99
CA MET A 230 12.41 6.97 -5.67
C MET A 230 11.45 6.35 -6.67
N TYR A 231 10.40 7.08 -7.04
CA TYR A 231 9.46 6.60 -8.04
C TYR A 231 10.14 6.44 -9.42
N SER A 232 11.01 7.38 -9.80
CA SER A 232 11.77 7.29 -11.05
C SER A 232 12.71 6.06 -11.06
N ILE A 233 13.38 5.80 -9.94
CA ILE A 233 14.23 4.60 -9.79
C ILE A 233 13.38 3.33 -9.83
N TYR A 234 12.25 3.30 -9.11
CA TYR A 234 11.32 2.17 -9.10
C TYR A 234 10.88 1.78 -10.51
N LYS A 235 10.51 2.75 -11.36
CA LYS A 235 10.12 2.52 -12.76
C LYS A 235 11.25 1.99 -13.65
N MET A 236 12.51 2.21 -13.30
CA MET A 236 13.67 1.71 -14.05
C MET A 236 14.03 0.27 -13.68
N LEU A 237 13.56 -0.22 -12.55
CA LEU A 237 13.82 -1.58 -12.07
C LEU A 237 12.69 -2.51 -12.54
N PRO A 238 12.97 -3.82 -12.73
CA PRO A 238 11.94 -4.80 -13.08
C PRO A 238 11.08 -5.17 -11.85
N ASN A 239 10.41 -4.18 -11.30
CA ASN A 239 9.71 -4.24 -10.03
C ASN A 239 8.23 -3.93 -10.22
N ASP A 240 7.51 -4.86 -10.83
CA ASP A 240 6.06 -4.73 -10.99
C ASP A 240 5.34 -5.18 -9.73
N THR A 241 4.16 -4.61 -9.48
CA THR A 241 3.19 -5.03 -8.49
C THR A 241 1.83 -5.15 -9.14
N ASP A 242 0.84 -5.64 -8.43
CA ASP A 242 -0.54 -5.70 -8.93
C ASP A 242 -1.05 -4.34 -9.40
N LEU A 243 -0.67 -3.25 -8.73
CA LEU A 243 -1.03 -1.89 -9.16
C LEU A 243 -0.51 -1.55 -10.56
N THR A 244 0.65 -2.07 -10.96
CA THR A 244 1.19 -1.89 -12.32
C THR A 244 0.21 -2.42 -13.38
N VAL A 245 -0.48 -3.54 -13.09
CA VAL A 245 -1.51 -4.09 -14.00
C VAL A 245 -2.70 -3.14 -14.15
N PHE A 246 -3.18 -2.56 -13.03
CA PHE A 246 -4.26 -1.57 -13.07
C PHE A 246 -3.86 -0.33 -13.87
N ARG A 247 -2.65 0.18 -13.67
CA ARG A 247 -2.13 1.34 -14.40
C ARG A 247 -1.97 1.05 -15.90
N GLU A 248 -1.35 -0.08 -16.26
CA GLU A 248 -0.98 -0.35 -17.65
C GLU A 248 -2.13 -0.87 -18.49
N GLN A 249 -3.00 -1.72 -17.91
CA GLN A 249 -4.06 -2.38 -18.66
C GLN A 249 -5.41 -1.69 -18.57
N ALA A 250 -5.67 -0.91 -17.51
CA ALA A 250 -6.93 -0.22 -17.29
C ALA A 250 -6.79 1.31 -17.17
N ASN A 251 -5.58 1.87 -17.26
CA ASN A 251 -5.30 3.30 -17.09
C ASN A 251 -5.85 3.87 -15.76
N ILE A 252 -5.77 3.09 -14.69
CA ILE A 252 -6.22 3.48 -13.36
C ILE A 252 -5.02 3.93 -12.55
N ASN A 253 -5.11 5.13 -11.97
CA ASN A 253 -4.08 5.70 -11.12
C ASN A 253 -4.11 5.07 -9.71
N GLY A 254 -2.95 5.06 -9.03
CA GLY A 254 -2.88 4.57 -7.67
C GLY A 254 -1.66 5.01 -6.88
N PHE A 255 -1.70 4.69 -5.61
CA PHE A 255 -0.58 4.80 -4.68
C PHE A 255 -0.15 3.41 -4.24
N ASN A 256 1.12 3.10 -4.39
CA ASN A 256 1.73 1.90 -3.87
C ASN A 256 2.50 2.24 -2.59
N PHE A 257 2.14 1.61 -1.48
CA PHE A 257 2.77 1.76 -0.18
C PHE A 257 3.64 0.54 0.10
N ALA A 258 4.95 0.67 -0.12
CA ALA A 258 5.88 -0.44 -0.03
C ALA A 258 7.08 -0.12 0.87
N PHE A 259 7.43 -1.02 1.78
CA PHE A 259 8.65 -0.93 2.57
C PHE A 259 9.71 -1.90 2.05
N ILE A 260 10.99 -1.53 2.20
CA ILE A 260 12.10 -2.26 1.59
C ILE A 260 13.29 -2.47 2.57
N GLY A 261 13.22 -1.98 3.78
CA GLY A 261 14.21 -2.25 4.81
C GLY A 261 14.28 -3.74 5.12
N ASP A 262 15.46 -4.21 5.55
CA ASP A 262 15.73 -5.64 5.75
C ASP A 262 15.38 -6.51 4.53
N HIS A 263 15.69 -6.01 3.34
CA HIS A 263 15.35 -6.62 2.05
C HIS A 263 15.90 -8.04 1.83
N PHE A 264 16.86 -8.48 2.64
CA PHE A 264 17.37 -9.86 2.63
C PHE A 264 16.36 -10.89 3.14
N ASP A 265 15.31 -10.44 3.83
CA ASP A 265 14.22 -11.31 4.28
C ASP A 265 13.24 -11.61 3.13
N TYR A 266 13.15 -10.70 2.17
CA TYR A 266 12.24 -10.79 1.03
C TYR A 266 12.41 -12.07 0.22
N HIS A 267 11.30 -12.75 -0.06
CA HIS A 267 11.24 -14.01 -0.80
C HIS A 267 12.05 -15.17 -0.16
N THR A 268 12.27 -15.12 1.13
CA THR A 268 12.99 -16.17 1.90
C THR A 268 12.15 -16.66 3.08
N SER A 269 12.64 -17.67 3.79
CA SER A 269 12.03 -18.14 5.05
C SER A 269 12.15 -17.13 6.20
N LEU A 270 12.89 -16.06 6.00
CA LEU A 270 13.02 -14.97 6.97
C LEU A 270 11.86 -13.97 6.88
N ASP A 271 11.05 -14.01 5.82
CA ASP A 271 9.80 -13.26 5.77
C ASP A 271 8.77 -13.93 6.69
N SER A 272 8.95 -13.73 7.99
CA SER A 272 8.19 -14.37 9.06
C SER A 272 7.56 -13.35 10.03
N PHE A 273 6.57 -13.81 10.78
CA PHE A 273 5.89 -12.99 11.79
C PHE A 273 6.85 -12.30 12.76
N GLU A 274 7.91 -13.01 13.20
CA GLU A 274 8.86 -12.50 14.19
C GLU A 274 9.74 -11.39 13.62
N ARG A 275 9.98 -11.42 12.31
CA ARG A 275 10.90 -10.50 11.66
C ARG A 275 10.25 -9.21 11.15
N LEU A 276 8.94 -9.22 10.89
CA LEU A 276 8.25 -8.00 10.50
C LEU A 276 8.39 -6.92 11.58
N ASP A 277 8.96 -5.78 11.23
CA ASP A 277 9.08 -4.63 12.12
C ASP A 277 7.70 -4.03 12.42
N ARG A 278 7.38 -3.91 13.72
CA ARG A 278 6.08 -3.39 14.19
C ARG A 278 5.89 -1.92 13.85
N ASN A 279 6.96 -1.12 13.85
CA ASN A 279 6.88 0.29 13.46
C ASN A 279 6.57 0.44 11.97
N THR A 280 7.05 -0.46 11.14
CA THR A 280 6.71 -0.53 9.71
C THR A 280 5.23 -0.81 9.51
N LEU A 281 4.67 -1.77 10.26
CA LEU A 281 3.22 -2.05 10.23
C LEU A 281 2.40 -0.84 10.72
N ILE A 282 2.84 -0.16 11.78
CA ILE A 282 2.22 1.08 12.27
C ILE A 282 2.24 2.16 11.19
N HIS A 283 3.31 2.26 10.41
CA HIS A 283 3.40 3.22 9.32
C HIS A 283 2.41 2.92 8.18
N GLN A 284 2.27 1.65 7.79
CA GLN A 284 1.23 1.25 6.83
C GLN A 284 -0.18 1.51 7.38
N ALA A 285 -0.39 1.27 8.68
CA ALA A 285 -1.65 1.59 9.35
C ALA A 285 -1.97 3.10 9.32
N ASP A 286 -0.98 3.98 9.52
CA ASP A 286 -1.17 5.43 9.39
C ASP A 286 -1.57 5.81 7.95
N TYR A 287 -0.93 5.21 6.95
CA TYR A 287 -1.31 5.44 5.56
C TYR A 287 -2.76 5.00 5.27
N ILE A 288 -3.12 3.75 5.56
CA ILE A 288 -4.47 3.30 5.23
C ILE A 288 -5.53 4.15 5.91
N MET A 289 -5.33 4.52 7.18
CA MET A 289 -6.30 5.32 7.92
C MET A 289 -6.42 6.74 7.40
N SER A 290 -5.29 7.39 7.06
CA SER A 290 -5.28 8.72 6.46
C SER A 290 -5.95 8.72 5.09
N MET A 291 -5.57 7.77 4.22
CA MET A 291 -6.11 7.64 2.87
C MET A 291 -7.62 7.31 2.88
N LEU A 292 -8.05 6.33 3.69
CA LEU A 292 -9.47 5.99 3.82
C LEU A 292 -10.31 7.18 4.29
N ASN A 293 -9.86 7.90 5.31
CA ASN A 293 -10.61 9.06 5.82
C ASN A 293 -10.73 10.18 4.79
N HIS A 294 -9.77 10.33 3.91
CA HIS A 294 -9.76 11.36 2.88
C HIS A 294 -10.53 10.90 1.62
N PHE A 295 -10.07 9.82 0.98
CA PHE A 295 -10.60 9.38 -0.30
C PHE A 295 -12.02 8.81 -0.24
N SER A 296 -12.48 8.39 0.93
CA SER A 296 -13.90 8.02 1.12
C SER A 296 -14.88 9.19 0.98
N LYS A 297 -14.39 10.45 1.01
CA LYS A 297 -15.21 11.67 1.08
C LYS A 297 -15.08 12.59 -0.12
N ILE A 298 -14.12 12.37 -1.01
CA ILE A 298 -13.89 13.21 -2.19
C ILE A 298 -14.39 12.53 -3.46
N ASN A 299 -14.60 13.33 -4.51
CA ASN A 299 -14.98 12.81 -5.81
C ASN A 299 -13.75 12.24 -6.55
N LEU A 300 -13.74 10.94 -6.77
CA LEU A 300 -12.63 10.23 -7.43
C LEU A 300 -12.66 10.30 -8.97
N SER A 301 -13.65 10.96 -9.57
CA SER A 301 -13.72 11.11 -11.03
C SER A 301 -12.77 12.16 -11.59
N ASN A 302 -12.20 13.02 -10.76
CA ASN A 302 -11.41 14.19 -11.17
C ASN A 302 -9.98 14.15 -10.60
N LEU A 303 -9.32 13.00 -10.72
CA LEU A 303 -7.93 12.84 -10.26
C LEU A 303 -6.89 13.08 -11.35
N ASP A 304 -7.32 13.39 -12.57
CA ASP A 304 -6.43 13.80 -13.65
C ASP A 304 -5.87 15.20 -13.44
N SER A 305 -4.67 15.45 -13.91
CA SER A 305 -3.95 16.71 -13.73
C SER A 305 -3.35 17.24 -15.01
N GLU A 306 -3.40 18.58 -15.17
CA GLU A 306 -2.65 19.30 -16.19
C GLU A 306 -1.22 19.68 -15.73
N ASN A 307 -0.92 19.50 -14.45
CA ASN A 307 0.36 19.88 -13.84
C ASN A 307 1.12 18.66 -13.35
N ASP A 308 2.44 18.77 -13.41
CA ASP A 308 3.35 17.77 -12.86
C ASP A 308 4.24 18.41 -11.80
N TYR A 309 4.41 17.72 -10.66
CA TYR A 309 5.19 18.20 -9.52
C TYR A 309 6.35 17.28 -9.22
N VAL A 310 7.49 17.86 -8.89
CA VAL A 310 8.54 17.17 -8.14
C VAL A 310 8.19 17.29 -6.66
N TYR A 311 8.20 16.17 -5.95
CA TYR A 311 7.91 16.11 -4.53
C TYR A 311 9.05 15.42 -3.78
N LEU A 312 9.26 15.85 -2.55
CA LEU A 312 10.30 15.31 -1.66
C LEU A 312 9.93 15.55 -0.19
N ASN A 313 10.35 14.61 0.64
CA ASN A 313 10.32 14.80 2.09
C ASN A 313 11.37 15.82 2.51
N PHE A 314 10.99 16.68 3.43
CA PHE A 314 11.95 17.51 4.13
C PHE A 314 12.30 16.87 5.47
N PRO A 315 13.58 16.50 5.70
CA PRO A 315 14.02 16.02 6.99
C PRO A 315 13.63 17.00 8.10
N ILE A 316 13.31 16.53 9.30
CA ILE A 316 12.94 17.34 10.47
C ILE A 316 11.46 17.77 10.48
N LEU A 317 10.88 18.21 9.37
CA LEU A 317 9.51 18.75 9.36
C LEU A 317 8.43 17.67 9.18
N LYS A 318 8.81 16.44 8.81
CA LYS A 318 7.88 15.33 8.50
C LYS A 318 6.76 15.76 7.54
N MET A 319 7.11 16.62 6.59
CA MET A 319 6.19 17.18 5.60
C MET A 319 6.70 16.89 4.20
N LEU A 320 5.77 16.80 3.27
CA LEU A 320 6.06 16.66 1.86
C LEU A 320 6.01 18.03 1.20
N PHE A 321 7.08 18.37 0.47
CA PHE A 321 7.17 19.59 -0.31
C PHE A 321 6.99 19.26 -1.78
N THR A 322 6.29 20.15 -2.49
CA THR A 322 6.10 20.03 -3.93
C THR A 322 6.69 21.25 -4.64
N ILE A 323 7.34 20.98 -5.78
CA ILE A 323 7.89 21.99 -6.68
C ILE A 323 7.22 21.78 -8.04
N HIS A 324 6.54 22.82 -8.52
CA HIS A 324 6.00 22.79 -9.86
C HIS A 324 7.13 22.73 -10.90
N THR A 325 7.02 21.87 -11.91
CA THR A 325 8.06 21.70 -12.94
C THR A 325 8.34 22.99 -13.74
N HIS A 326 7.51 24.02 -13.59
CA HIS A 326 7.70 25.36 -14.15
C HIS A 326 8.26 26.40 -13.15
N GLY A 327 8.83 25.97 -12.02
CA GLY A 327 9.65 26.82 -11.14
C GLY A 327 8.94 27.51 -9.97
N TYR A 328 7.74 27.10 -9.57
CA TYR A 328 7.07 27.62 -8.38
C TYR A 328 7.07 26.59 -7.25
N ILE A 329 7.54 26.98 -6.07
CA ILE A 329 7.47 26.17 -4.85
C ILE A 329 6.08 26.38 -4.21
N ARG A 330 5.36 25.31 -3.95
CA ARG A 330 4.20 25.29 -3.05
C ARG A 330 4.55 24.49 -1.79
N SER A 331 4.25 25.04 -0.65
CA SER A 331 4.35 24.40 0.67
C SER A 331 2.95 24.12 1.20
#